data_b481d8e8b900aecf0fc1cc9fca64fc02
#
_entry.id   b481d8e8b900aecf0fc1cc9fca64fc02
#
_cell.length_a   1.000
_cell.length_b   1.000
_cell.length_c   1.000
_cell.angle_alpha   90.00
_cell.angle_beta   90.00
_cell.angle_gamma   90.00
#
_symmetry.space_group_name_H-M   'P 1'
#
loop_
_entity.id
_entity.type
_entity.pdbx_description
1 polymer ?
#
loop_
_entity_poly.entity_id
_entity_poly.type
_entity_poly.pdbx_seq_one_letter_code
_entity_poly.pdbx_strand_id
1 'polypeptide(L)' 'MENLNAKTQQNVSNPSMMQIPRMLPLKQVVYYTGLSSTTIYDMLDKRSDRYDPTFPVQVKLSKGRVAWVESEVADWIK' A
#
# COMPACT_ATOMS: atom_id res chain seq x y z
N MET A 1 10.74 -20.23 27.32
CA MET A 1 10.72 -19.90 26.95
C MET A 1 10.61 -19.49 26.59
N GLU A 2 10.27 -19.47 26.44
CA GLU A 2 10.15 -18.88 25.95
C GLU A 2 10.18 -18.36 25.39
N ASN A 3 10.07 -18.28 25.61
CA ASN A 3 10.06 -17.53 24.96
C ASN A 3 10.05 -17.02 24.48
N LEU A 4 9.99 -16.89 24.58
CA LEU A 4 9.89 -16.19 24.04
C LEU A 4 9.63 -15.82 23.38
N ASN A 5 9.62 -15.98 23.49
CA ASN A 5 9.26 -15.52 22.80
C ASN A 5 8.72 -15.14 22.51
N ALA A 6 8.67 -15.29 22.78
CA ALA A 6 8.14 -14.78 22.46
C ALA A 6 7.80 -14.14 22.39
N LYS A 7 7.88 -14.04 22.71
CA LYS A 7 7.59 -13.37 22.61
C LYS A 7 7.31 -12.64 22.10
N THR A 8 7.29 -12.74 22.11
CA THR A 8 6.93 -12.07 21.62
C THR A 8 6.30 -11.66 21.18
N GLN A 9 6.09 -11.59 21.26
CA GLN A 9 5.36 -11.34 20.81
C GLN A 9 4.79 -10.84 20.87
N GLN A 10 4.62 -10.63 21.21
CA GLN A 10 3.97 -10.27 21.24
C GLN A 10 3.62 -9.55 21.37
N ASN A 11 3.82 -9.23 21.75
CA ASN A 11 3.32 -8.65 21.82
C ASN A 11 2.79 -7.94 21.58
N VAL A 12 3.15 -7.61 21.98
CA VAL A 12 2.03 -7.13 21.22
C VAL A 12 0.84 -6.60 22.02
N SER A 13 1.17 -5.78 22.85
CA SER A 13 0.23 -5.35 23.84
C SER A 13 -0.78 -4.33 23.31
N ASN A 14 -0.45 -3.57 22.28
CA ASN A 14 -1.36 -2.58 21.72
C ASN A 14 -1.43 -2.76 20.22
N PRO A 15 -2.49 -3.45 19.73
CA PRO A 15 -2.60 -3.76 18.31
C PRO A 15 -2.60 -2.54 17.42
N SER A 16 -3.25 -1.45 17.83
CA SER A 16 -3.32 -0.27 16.97
C SER A 16 -1.96 0.38 16.76
N MET A 17 -1.09 0.31 17.77
CA MET A 17 0.26 0.84 17.65
C MET A 17 1.20 -0.13 16.96
N MET A 18 0.85 -1.41 16.99
CA MET A 18 1.67 -2.43 16.37
C MET A 18 1.34 -2.68 14.92
N GLN A 19 0.21 -2.15 14.46
CA GLN A 19 -0.20 -2.35 13.10
C GLN A 19 0.63 -1.52 12.15
N ILE A 20 1.32 -2.20 11.28
CA ILE A 20 2.08 -1.56 10.23
C ILE A 20 1.36 -1.86 8.93
N PRO A 21 0.95 -0.83 8.19
CA PRO A 21 0.24 -1.08 6.94
C PRO A 21 1.15 -1.83 5.97
N ARG A 22 0.57 -2.80 5.28
CA ARG A 22 1.29 -3.50 4.23
C ARG A 22 1.38 -2.59 3.02
N MET A 23 2.57 -2.49 2.47
CA MET A 23 2.82 -1.63 1.32
C MET A 23 3.01 -2.46 0.08
N LEU A 24 2.44 -2.01 -1.03
CA LEU A 24 2.55 -2.70 -2.30
C LEU A 24 3.40 -1.86 -3.26
N PRO A 25 4.46 -2.42 -3.83
CA PRO A 25 5.18 -1.73 -4.90
C PRO A 25 4.32 -1.69 -6.16
N LEU A 26 4.70 -0.84 -7.11
CA LEU A 26 3.95 -0.67 -8.34
C LEU A 26 3.64 -1.99 -9.02
N LYS A 27 4.61 -2.88 -9.07
CA LYS A 27 4.45 -4.19 -9.72
C LYS A 27 3.27 -4.96 -9.14
N GLN A 28 3.09 -4.90 -7.83
CA GLN A 28 1.98 -5.58 -7.16
C GLN A 28 0.65 -4.87 -7.41
N VAL A 29 0.67 -3.55 -7.46
CA VAL A 29 -0.55 -2.81 -7.76
C VAL A 29 -1.02 -3.15 -9.18
N VAL A 30 -0.10 -3.23 -10.13
CA VAL A 30 -0.41 -3.68 -11.49
C VAL A 30 -1.04 -5.07 -11.45
N TYR A 31 -0.43 -5.97 -10.69
CA TYR A 31 -0.92 -7.34 -10.60
C TYR A 31 -2.34 -7.41 -10.04
N TYR A 32 -2.61 -6.72 -8.95
CA TYR A 32 -3.90 -6.82 -8.30
C TYR A 32 -5.01 -6.05 -9.01
N THR A 33 -4.69 -4.94 -9.64
CA THR A 33 -5.71 -4.13 -10.33
C THR A 33 -5.90 -4.56 -11.77
N GLY A 34 -4.90 -5.21 -12.37
CA GLY A 34 -4.94 -5.50 -13.79
C GLY A 34 -4.69 -4.30 -14.68
N LEU A 35 -4.36 -3.16 -14.09
CA LEU A 35 -4.09 -1.94 -14.85
C LEU A 35 -2.59 -1.86 -15.19
N SER A 36 -2.27 -1.22 -16.31
CA SER A 36 -0.88 -0.98 -16.64
C SER A 36 -0.29 0.11 -15.74
N SER A 37 1.03 0.14 -15.63
CA SER A 37 1.68 1.19 -14.86
C SER A 37 1.39 2.57 -15.45
N THR A 38 1.33 2.67 -16.77
CA THR A 38 0.99 3.94 -17.43
C THR A 38 -0.39 4.42 -17.00
N THR A 39 -1.37 3.52 -17.01
CA THR A 39 -2.73 3.87 -16.59
C THR A 39 -2.75 4.31 -15.12
N ILE A 40 -2.04 3.60 -14.26
CA ILE A 40 -1.99 3.95 -12.84
C ILE A 40 -1.45 5.37 -12.65
N TYR A 41 -0.35 5.71 -13.33
CA TYR A 41 0.21 7.05 -13.22
C TYR A 41 -0.69 8.10 -13.86
N ASP A 42 -1.39 7.77 -14.94
CA ASP A 42 -2.37 8.70 -15.52
C ASP A 42 -3.49 8.99 -14.52
N MET A 43 -3.93 7.98 -13.78
CA MET A 43 -4.99 8.16 -12.80
C MET A 43 -4.55 9.04 -11.63
N LEU A 44 -3.26 9.11 -11.37
CA LEU A 44 -2.71 9.98 -10.33
C LEU A 44 -2.40 11.40 -10.82
N ASP A 45 -2.34 11.60 -12.12
CA ASP A 45 -1.96 12.88 -12.71
C ASP A 45 -3.20 13.76 -12.92
N LYS A 46 -3.27 14.86 -12.16
CA LYS A 46 -4.43 15.75 -12.20
C LYS A 46 -4.66 16.36 -13.57
N ARG A 47 -3.66 16.33 -14.44
CA ARG A 47 -3.78 16.90 -15.79
C ARG A 47 -4.20 15.86 -16.82
N SER A 48 -4.28 14.60 -16.42
CA SER A 48 -4.66 13.52 -17.32
C SER A 48 -6.18 13.41 -17.41
N ASP A 49 -6.68 13.07 -18.59
CA ASP A 49 -8.10 12.76 -18.78
C ASP A 49 -8.53 11.56 -17.95
N ARG A 50 -7.57 10.73 -17.53
CA ARG A 50 -7.86 9.54 -16.72
C ARG A 50 -7.73 9.80 -15.24
N TYR A 51 -7.51 11.04 -14.83
CA TYR A 51 -7.36 11.35 -13.42
C TYR A 51 -8.55 10.81 -12.61
N ASP A 52 -8.25 10.09 -11.56
CA ASP A 52 -9.25 9.51 -10.68
C ASP A 52 -8.90 9.85 -9.23
N PRO A 53 -9.60 10.83 -8.64
CA PRO A 53 -9.29 11.23 -7.27
C PRO A 53 -9.58 10.15 -6.24
N THR A 54 -10.32 9.09 -6.62
CA THR A 54 -10.59 7.98 -5.69
C THR A 54 -9.47 6.95 -5.68
N PHE A 55 -8.57 6.98 -6.67
CA PHE A 55 -7.47 6.02 -6.71
C PHE A 55 -6.47 6.32 -5.60
N PRO A 56 -5.96 5.29 -4.90
CA PRO A 56 -5.03 5.53 -3.79
C PRO A 56 -3.79 6.28 -4.22
N VAL A 57 -3.36 7.21 -3.37
CA VAL A 57 -2.18 8.01 -3.63
C VAL A 57 -0.94 7.23 -3.22
N GLN A 58 0.10 7.30 -4.04
CA GLN A 58 1.35 6.61 -3.71
C GLN A 58 2.04 7.26 -2.50
N VAL A 59 2.75 6.43 -1.76
CA VAL A 59 3.54 6.86 -0.62
C VAL A 59 5.00 6.77 -1.01
N LYS A 60 5.74 7.85 -0.79
CA LYS A 60 7.17 7.85 -1.09
C LYS A 60 7.92 7.27 0.10
N LEU A 61 8.50 6.09 -0.10
CA LEU A 61 9.23 5.40 0.97
C LEU A 61 10.67 5.89 1.09
N SER A 62 11.27 6.22 -0.03
CA SER A 62 12.63 6.72 -0.07
C SER A 62 12.86 7.33 -1.44
N LYS A 63 14.04 7.88 -1.63
CA LYS A 63 14.41 8.42 -2.92
C LYS A 63 14.32 7.34 -3.98
N GLY A 64 13.45 7.53 -4.95
CA GLY A 64 13.27 6.58 -6.05
C GLY A 64 12.38 5.38 -5.72
N ARG A 65 11.79 5.34 -4.51
CA ARG A 65 10.93 4.23 -4.14
C ARG A 65 9.57 4.71 -3.69
N VAL A 66 8.54 4.19 -4.35
CA VAL A 66 7.15 4.48 -3.99
C VAL A 66 6.39 3.18 -3.80
N ALA A 67 5.30 3.26 -3.04
CA ALA A 67 4.43 2.12 -2.81
C ALA A 67 3.03 2.63 -2.50
N TRP A 68 2.09 1.72 -2.44
CA TRP A 68 0.70 2.02 -2.11
C TRP A 68 0.31 1.23 -0.88
N VAL A 69 -0.56 1.78 -0.06
CA VAL A 69 -1.08 1.07 1.11
C VAL A 69 -2.02 -0.03 0.62
N GLU A 70 -1.74 -1.26 0.98
CA GLU A 70 -2.50 -2.42 0.49
C GLU A 70 -4.00 -2.29 0.76
N SER A 71 -4.37 -1.87 1.97
CA SER A 71 -5.78 -1.76 2.32
C SER A 71 -6.51 -0.72 1.47
N GLU A 72 -5.82 0.35 1.09
CA GLU A 72 -6.41 1.36 0.22
C GLU A 72 -6.64 0.81 -1.18
N VAL A 73 -5.69 0.04 -1.69
CA VAL A 73 -5.83 -0.59 -2.99
C VAL A 73 -6.99 -1.59 -2.95
N ALA A 74 -7.05 -2.40 -1.90
CA ALA A 74 -8.12 -3.38 -1.74
C ALA A 74 -9.49 -2.72 -1.69
N ASP A 75 -9.59 -1.62 -0.96
CA ASP A 75 -10.86 -0.89 -0.86
C ASP A 75 -11.27 -0.28 -2.20
N TRP A 76 -10.31 0.21 -2.95
CA TRP A 76 -10.59 0.80 -4.26
C TRP A 76 -11.10 -0.25 -5.25
N ILE A 77 -10.53 -1.45 -5.20
CA ILE A 77 -10.91 -2.54 -6.11
C ILE A 77 -12.35 -3.01 -5.86
N LYS A 78 -12.79 -2.95 -4.60
CA LYS A 78 -14.14 -3.35 -4.27
C LYS A 78 -15.16 -2.47 -4.97
#